data_512e330bdfed0ddef146be621521fd3e
#
_entry.id   512e330bdfed0ddef146be621521fd3e
#
_cell.length_a   1.000
_cell.length_b   1.000
_cell.length_c   1.000
_cell.angle_alpha   90.00
_cell.angle_beta   90.00
_cell.angle_gamma   90.00
#
_symmetry.space_group_name_H-M   'P 1'
#
loop_
_entity.id
_entity.type
_entity.pdbx_description
1 polymer ?
#
loop_
_entity_poly.entity_id
_entity_poly.type
_entity_poly.pdbx_seq_one_letter_code
_entity_poly.pdbx_strand_id
1 'polypeptide(L)'
;MTGLIETGDGSATLFLDEYEQAMHSSSGAYEEAVLKHVIPSGILLKEKKEVYVLDVGFGLGYNVLALLQLHAFSGSRFKLNIISLEKDKSFSFYMDSIVFNDERDSLYGIIKKAYTEGSVQWEDCSLRILFGDARESLKNLKGYRFDAVFHDPFSPAKNPELWSVEYFKLIARLMKHDAVLTTYSSADHIRKAMIEAGLVVGKGPSVGQKREGTLASHGNSVPALEKDRLEEIRNNPKSEPYRDPELNLTREEIIKNRTESI
;
A
#
# COMPACT_ATOMS: atom_id res chain seq x y z
N MET A 1 -21.40 -13.87 3.49
CA MET A 1 -22.09 -12.63 3.91
C MET A 1 -21.08 -11.50 3.88
N THR A 2 -21.07 -10.71 2.81
CA THR A 2 -20.26 -9.49 2.72
C THR A 2 -20.92 -8.41 3.57
N GLY A 3 -20.32 -8.06 4.69
CA GLY A 3 -20.82 -7.01 5.59
C GLY A 3 -19.66 -6.27 6.24
N LEU A 4 -19.89 -5.00 6.60
CA LEU A 4 -18.94 -4.23 7.39
C LEU A 4 -18.80 -4.86 8.78
N ILE A 5 -17.57 -4.97 9.24
CA ILE A 5 -17.17 -5.47 10.55
C ILE A 5 -16.49 -4.31 11.28
N GLU A 6 -16.99 -3.93 12.45
CA GLU A 6 -16.36 -2.92 13.29
C GLU A 6 -15.02 -3.43 13.83
N THR A 7 -14.02 -2.57 13.85
CA THR A 7 -12.68 -2.87 14.37
C THR A 7 -12.43 -2.16 15.70
N GLY A 8 -11.37 -2.55 16.41
CA GLY A 8 -11.11 -2.10 17.78
C GLY A 8 -10.87 -0.59 17.95
N ASP A 9 -10.52 0.13 16.88
CA ASP A 9 -10.34 1.59 16.87
C ASP A 9 -11.60 2.36 16.43
N GLY A 10 -12.74 1.66 16.32
CA GLY A 10 -14.00 2.24 15.86
C GLY A 10 -14.10 2.49 14.36
N SER A 11 -13.11 2.05 13.58
CA SER A 11 -13.21 1.99 12.13
C SER A 11 -13.95 0.73 11.68
N ALA A 12 -14.18 0.54 10.38
CA ALA A 12 -14.83 -0.63 9.85
C ALA A 12 -13.95 -1.33 8.82
N THR A 13 -14.05 -2.65 8.72
CA THR A 13 -13.43 -3.44 7.67
C THR A 13 -14.46 -4.26 6.92
N LEU A 14 -14.09 -4.75 5.74
CA LEU A 14 -14.95 -5.57 4.89
C LEU A 14 -14.31 -6.94 4.68
N PHE A 15 -15.07 -8.00 4.87
CA PHE A 15 -14.65 -9.34 4.48
C PHE A 15 -15.07 -9.59 3.03
N LEU A 16 -14.12 -9.97 2.19
CA LEU A 16 -14.37 -10.29 0.79
C LEU A 16 -14.26 -11.79 0.55
N ASP A 17 -15.35 -12.37 0.09
CA ASP A 17 -15.44 -13.82 -0.20
C ASP A 17 -14.46 -14.24 -1.32
N GLU A 18 -14.22 -13.37 -2.33
CA GLU A 18 -13.25 -13.63 -3.42
C GLU A 18 -11.84 -13.88 -2.90
N TYR A 19 -11.44 -13.17 -1.85
CA TYR A 19 -10.11 -13.29 -1.24
C TYR A 19 -10.12 -14.12 0.05
N GLU A 20 -11.31 -14.53 0.54
CA GLU A 20 -11.48 -15.20 1.84
C GLU A 20 -10.70 -14.48 2.95
N GLN A 21 -10.73 -13.15 2.93
CA GLN A 21 -9.93 -12.29 3.81
C GLN A 21 -10.66 -10.99 4.12
N ALA A 22 -10.52 -10.50 5.37
CA ALA A 22 -10.86 -9.13 5.69
C ALA A 22 -9.79 -8.17 5.17
N MET A 23 -10.19 -6.98 4.71
CA MET A 23 -9.26 -5.96 4.20
C MET A 23 -8.24 -5.52 5.27
N HIS A 24 -8.70 -5.34 6.51
CA HIS A 24 -7.88 -4.86 7.61
C HIS A 24 -7.98 -5.80 8.80
N SER A 25 -7.09 -5.62 9.79
CA SER A 25 -7.18 -6.41 11.02
C SER A 25 -8.32 -5.95 11.92
N SER A 26 -8.71 -6.84 12.83
CA SER A 26 -9.70 -6.52 13.85
C SER A 26 -9.24 -5.48 14.89
N SER A 27 -7.93 -5.16 14.94
CA SER A 27 -7.39 -4.16 15.87
C SER A 27 -7.74 -2.73 15.48
N GLY A 28 -7.73 -2.39 14.18
CA GLY A 28 -8.08 -1.07 13.71
C GLY A 28 -7.57 -0.81 12.29
N ALA A 29 -8.47 -0.47 11.36
CA ALA A 29 -8.08 -0.18 9.98
C ALA A 29 -7.40 1.19 9.87
N TYR A 30 -7.90 2.19 10.58
CA TYR A 30 -7.32 3.51 10.60
C TYR A 30 -5.97 3.53 11.34
N GLU A 31 -5.87 2.88 12.50
CA GLU A 31 -4.61 2.77 13.25
C GLU A 31 -3.53 2.06 12.43
N GLU A 32 -3.87 1.00 11.70
CA GLU A 32 -2.93 0.33 10.79
C GLU A 32 -2.42 1.27 9.69
N ALA A 33 -3.31 2.04 9.06
CA ALA A 33 -2.93 3.03 8.05
C ALA A 33 -1.94 4.06 8.58
N VAL A 34 -2.18 4.60 9.78
CA VAL A 34 -1.29 5.56 10.46
C VAL A 34 0.07 4.93 10.75
N LEU A 35 0.08 3.79 11.44
CA LEU A 35 1.29 3.22 12.05
C LEU A 35 2.12 2.39 11.07
N LYS A 36 1.49 1.79 10.04
CA LYS A 36 2.22 0.97 9.05
C LYS A 36 2.59 1.72 7.78
N HIS A 37 1.85 2.78 7.44
CA HIS A 37 2.05 3.47 6.17
C HIS A 37 2.45 4.94 6.35
N VAL A 38 1.62 5.78 6.93
CA VAL A 38 1.85 7.23 6.94
C VAL A 38 3.10 7.61 7.73
N ILE A 39 3.17 7.24 9.02
CA ILE A 39 4.30 7.59 9.89
C ILE A 39 5.62 6.99 9.38
N PRO A 40 5.71 5.67 9.08
CA PRO A 40 6.99 5.08 8.70
C PRO A 40 7.49 5.52 7.32
N SER A 41 6.61 6.05 6.46
CA SER A 41 7.02 6.60 5.17
C SER A 41 7.84 7.89 5.29
N GLY A 42 7.77 8.58 6.43
CA GLY A 42 8.40 9.88 6.65
C GLY A 42 7.83 11.00 5.78
N ILE A 43 6.69 10.78 5.12
CA ILE A 43 6.15 11.68 4.11
C ILE A 43 5.84 13.07 4.67
N LEU A 44 5.36 13.14 5.91
CA LEU A 44 5.00 14.39 6.58
C LEU A 44 6.22 15.26 6.95
N LEU A 45 7.42 14.69 6.92
CA LEU A 45 8.69 15.36 7.21
C LEU A 45 9.40 15.88 5.95
N LYS A 46 8.78 15.73 4.77
CA LYS A 46 9.38 16.18 3.51
C LYS A 46 9.36 17.71 3.40
N GLU A 47 10.53 18.30 3.26
CA GLU A 47 10.71 19.75 3.02
C GLU A 47 10.65 20.05 1.51
N LYS A 48 9.48 19.88 0.91
CA LYS A 48 9.24 20.07 -0.53
C LYS A 48 8.02 20.97 -0.73
N LYS A 49 7.90 21.60 -1.89
CA LYS A 49 6.70 22.39 -2.25
C LYS A 49 5.55 21.48 -2.68
N GLU A 50 5.85 20.33 -3.23
CA GLU A 50 4.89 19.39 -3.76
C GLU A 50 5.38 17.96 -3.52
N VAL A 51 4.46 17.11 -3.09
CA VAL A 51 4.70 15.71 -2.70
C VAL A 51 3.70 14.81 -3.41
N TYR A 52 4.18 13.68 -3.91
CA TYR A 52 3.39 12.67 -4.59
C TYR A 52 3.40 11.35 -3.83
N VAL A 53 2.23 10.78 -3.59
CA VAL A 53 2.06 9.49 -2.92
C VAL A 53 1.34 8.53 -3.86
N LEU A 54 1.87 7.32 -3.98
CA LEU A 54 1.20 6.18 -4.60
C LEU A 54 0.61 5.31 -3.51
N ASP A 55 -0.69 5.04 -3.59
CA ASP A 55 -1.41 4.15 -2.70
C ASP A 55 -1.92 2.96 -3.51
N VAL A 56 -1.49 1.75 -3.15
CA VAL A 56 -1.83 0.49 -3.84
C VAL A 56 -2.74 -0.34 -2.96
N GLY A 57 -3.95 -0.56 -3.44
CA GLY A 57 -5.02 -1.19 -2.66
C GLY A 57 -5.80 -0.14 -1.87
N PHE A 58 -6.54 0.72 -2.58
CA PHE A 58 -7.33 1.78 -1.95
C PHE A 58 -8.34 1.24 -0.92
N GLY A 59 -9.04 0.14 -1.26
CA GLY A 59 -10.02 -0.50 -0.40
C GLY A 59 -11.12 0.46 0.07
N LEU A 60 -11.23 0.65 1.38
CA LEU A 60 -12.16 1.62 1.99
C LEU A 60 -11.54 3.01 2.18
N GLY A 61 -10.31 3.24 1.71
CA GLY A 61 -9.66 4.55 1.70
C GLY A 61 -8.98 4.98 3.00
N TYR A 62 -8.70 4.06 3.93
CA TYR A 62 -8.12 4.41 5.23
C TYR A 62 -6.69 4.94 5.15
N ASN A 63 -5.86 4.44 4.23
CA ASN A 63 -4.50 4.95 4.03
C ASN A 63 -4.54 6.42 3.59
N VAL A 64 -5.46 6.75 2.69
CA VAL A 64 -5.69 8.11 2.23
C VAL A 64 -6.25 8.98 3.36
N LEU A 65 -7.25 8.50 4.11
CA LEU A 65 -7.84 9.21 5.24
C LEU A 65 -6.79 9.57 6.30
N ALA A 66 -5.98 8.59 6.69
CA ALA A 66 -4.91 8.78 7.67
C ALA A 66 -3.88 9.82 7.18
N LEU A 67 -3.48 9.73 5.90
CA LEU A 67 -2.55 10.69 5.31
C LEU A 67 -3.11 12.11 5.29
N LEU A 68 -4.36 12.29 4.88
CA LEU A 68 -5.01 13.61 4.80
C LEU A 68 -5.17 14.24 6.18
N GLN A 69 -5.64 13.46 7.16
CA GLN A 69 -5.81 13.96 8.52
C GLN A 69 -4.47 14.36 9.14
N LEU A 70 -3.45 13.49 9.05
CA LEU A 70 -2.14 13.80 9.59
C LEU A 70 -1.44 14.94 8.84
N HIS A 71 -1.64 15.09 7.53
CA HIS A 71 -1.16 16.24 6.77
C HIS A 71 -1.78 17.54 7.28
N ALA A 72 -3.09 17.57 7.51
CA ALA A 72 -3.78 18.74 8.05
C ALA A 72 -3.27 19.11 9.46
N PHE A 73 -3.01 18.13 10.33
CA PHE A 73 -2.53 18.38 11.70
C PHE A 73 -1.03 18.67 11.81
N SER A 74 -0.22 18.14 10.89
CA SER A 74 1.24 18.30 10.97
C SER A 74 1.74 19.71 10.71
N GLY A 75 0.90 20.61 10.19
CA GLY A 75 1.30 21.94 9.72
C GLY A 75 2.19 21.89 8.47
N SER A 76 2.27 20.74 7.81
CA SER A 76 2.97 20.58 6.53
C SER A 76 2.39 21.53 5.48
N ARG A 77 3.28 22.21 4.75
CA ARG A 77 2.88 23.26 3.78
C ARG A 77 3.15 22.84 2.32
N PHE A 78 3.24 21.56 2.06
CA PHE A 78 3.41 21.09 0.68
C PHE A 78 2.05 20.77 0.05
N LYS A 79 1.98 20.94 -1.25
CA LYS A 79 0.87 20.44 -2.04
C LYS A 79 0.94 18.90 -2.09
N LEU A 80 -0.13 18.24 -1.69
CA LEU A 80 -0.20 16.78 -1.60
C LEU A 80 -0.98 16.20 -2.79
N ASN A 81 -0.32 15.36 -3.58
CA ASN A 81 -0.92 14.67 -4.72
C ASN A 81 -0.93 13.16 -4.46
N ILE A 82 -2.11 12.57 -4.43
CA ILE A 82 -2.30 11.13 -4.16
C ILE A 82 -2.85 10.47 -5.42
N ILE A 83 -2.21 9.38 -5.84
CA ILE A 83 -2.75 8.47 -6.84
C ILE A 83 -2.97 7.13 -6.15
N SER A 84 -4.23 6.68 -6.10
CA SER A 84 -4.59 5.39 -5.53
C SER A 84 -4.99 4.41 -6.64
N LEU A 85 -4.65 3.16 -6.46
CA LEU A 85 -4.98 2.06 -7.37
C LEU A 85 -6.02 1.17 -6.70
N GLU A 86 -7.12 0.90 -7.40
CA GLU A 86 -8.20 0.04 -6.94
C GLU A 86 -8.74 -0.82 -8.08
N LYS A 87 -9.02 -2.08 -7.82
CA LYS A 87 -9.60 -2.99 -8.81
C LYS A 87 -11.13 -2.91 -8.82
N ASP A 88 -11.74 -2.88 -7.64
CA ASP A 88 -13.18 -2.97 -7.45
C ASP A 88 -13.82 -1.56 -7.39
N LYS A 89 -14.95 -1.39 -8.04
CA LYS A 89 -15.76 -0.16 -8.02
C LYS A 89 -16.99 -0.28 -7.10
N SER A 90 -17.21 -1.43 -6.49
CA SER A 90 -18.41 -1.71 -5.71
C SER A 90 -18.34 -1.22 -4.26
N PHE A 91 -17.19 -0.78 -3.78
CA PHE A 91 -17.01 -0.40 -2.37
C PHE A 91 -17.76 0.88 -1.98
N SER A 92 -18.22 1.69 -2.93
CA SER A 92 -19.03 2.89 -2.65
C SER A 92 -20.20 2.61 -1.71
N PHE A 93 -20.91 1.52 -1.93
CA PHE A 93 -22.05 1.11 -1.09
C PHE A 93 -21.64 0.91 0.39
N TYR A 94 -20.49 0.30 0.64
CA TYR A 94 -19.97 0.09 1.98
C TYR A 94 -19.40 1.37 2.59
N MET A 95 -18.72 2.17 1.79
CA MET A 95 -18.17 3.47 2.20
C MET A 95 -19.26 4.43 2.68
N ASP A 96 -20.45 4.38 2.07
CA ASP A 96 -21.60 5.22 2.46
C ASP A 96 -22.11 4.90 3.88
N SER A 97 -21.90 3.68 4.32
CA SER A 97 -22.29 3.23 5.67
C SER A 97 -21.23 3.53 6.74
N ILE A 98 -20.03 3.98 6.36
CA ILE A 98 -18.97 4.35 7.30
C ILE A 98 -19.16 5.80 7.72
N VAL A 99 -19.31 6.04 9.02
CA VAL A 99 -19.49 7.35 9.64
C VAL A 99 -18.46 7.51 10.76
N PHE A 100 -17.76 8.64 10.75
CA PHE A 100 -16.88 9.06 11.83
C PHE A 100 -17.59 10.15 12.61
N ASN A 101 -17.57 10.07 13.93
CA ASN A 101 -18.21 11.08 14.78
C ASN A 101 -17.25 12.22 15.17
N ASP A 102 -16.31 12.54 14.27
CA ASP A 102 -15.27 13.54 14.45
C ASP A 102 -14.89 14.19 13.10
N GLU A 103 -13.81 14.98 13.08
CA GLU A 103 -13.33 15.70 11.88
C GLU A 103 -12.98 14.79 10.69
N ARG A 104 -12.76 13.50 10.91
CA ARG A 104 -12.53 12.53 9.83
C ARG A 104 -13.71 12.40 8.89
N ASP A 105 -14.91 12.67 9.38
CA ASP A 105 -16.13 12.53 8.56
C ASP A 105 -16.12 13.47 7.35
N SER A 106 -15.69 14.71 7.53
CA SER A 106 -15.53 15.67 6.42
C SER A 106 -14.51 15.21 5.41
N LEU A 107 -13.34 14.74 5.85
CA LEU A 107 -12.30 14.22 4.97
C LEU A 107 -12.76 12.96 4.24
N TYR A 108 -13.47 12.10 4.94
CA TYR A 108 -14.01 10.87 4.35
C TYR A 108 -15.09 11.15 3.29
N GLY A 109 -15.86 12.22 3.47
CA GLY A 109 -16.79 12.73 2.44
C GLY A 109 -16.08 13.09 1.14
N ILE A 110 -14.90 13.73 1.23
CA ILE A 110 -14.07 14.04 0.07
C ILE A 110 -13.54 12.74 -0.58
N ILE A 111 -13.12 11.77 0.21
CA ILE A 111 -12.63 10.46 -0.27
C ILE A 111 -13.75 9.69 -0.99
N LYS A 112 -14.97 9.65 -0.45
CA LYS A 112 -16.15 9.05 -1.10
C LYS A 112 -16.45 9.71 -2.44
N LYS A 113 -16.37 11.05 -2.48
CA LYS A 113 -16.53 11.79 -3.73
C LYS A 113 -15.48 11.40 -4.76
N ALA A 114 -14.20 11.33 -4.38
CA ALA A 114 -13.12 10.89 -5.26
C ALA A 114 -13.35 9.46 -5.78
N TYR A 115 -13.84 8.56 -4.92
CA TYR A 115 -14.14 7.18 -5.32
C TYR A 115 -15.23 7.12 -6.39
N THR A 116 -16.27 7.93 -6.28
CA THR A 116 -17.39 7.98 -7.22
C THR A 116 -17.02 8.67 -8.53
N GLU A 117 -16.29 9.81 -8.46
CA GLU A 117 -15.96 10.66 -9.61
C GLU A 117 -14.62 10.30 -10.28
N GLY A 118 -13.82 9.42 -9.65
CA GLY A 118 -12.47 9.05 -10.10
C GLY A 118 -11.39 10.04 -9.67
N SER A 119 -11.74 11.27 -9.31
CA SER A 119 -10.78 12.26 -8.79
C SER A 119 -11.47 13.40 -8.07
N VAL A 120 -10.75 14.03 -7.14
CA VAL A 120 -11.15 15.26 -6.46
C VAL A 120 -9.92 16.13 -6.22
N GLN A 121 -10.12 17.44 -6.24
CA GLN A 121 -9.13 18.42 -5.82
C GLN A 121 -9.78 19.37 -4.81
N TRP A 122 -9.09 19.65 -3.70
CA TRP A 122 -9.53 20.58 -2.68
C TRP A 122 -8.30 21.17 -1.98
N GLU A 123 -8.33 22.46 -1.67
CA GLU A 123 -7.20 23.18 -1.09
C GLU A 123 -5.88 22.85 -1.80
N ASP A 124 -4.85 22.48 -1.04
CA ASP A 124 -3.55 22.05 -1.55
C ASP A 124 -3.45 20.51 -1.74
N CYS A 125 -4.57 19.80 -1.82
CA CYS A 125 -4.62 18.36 -1.97
C CYS A 125 -5.32 17.92 -3.25
N SER A 126 -4.85 16.85 -3.86
CA SER A 126 -5.52 16.14 -4.95
C SER A 126 -5.49 14.63 -4.71
N LEU A 127 -6.62 13.98 -4.99
CA LEU A 127 -6.75 12.52 -4.98
C LEU A 127 -7.29 12.06 -6.32
N ARG A 128 -6.61 11.11 -6.95
CA ARG A 128 -7.05 10.45 -8.15
C ARG A 128 -7.05 8.94 -7.94
N ILE A 129 -8.16 8.28 -8.25
CA ILE A 129 -8.29 6.83 -8.14
C ILE A 129 -8.29 6.24 -9.55
N LEU A 130 -7.36 5.33 -9.81
CA LEU A 130 -7.25 4.58 -11.05
C LEU A 130 -7.85 3.20 -10.83
N PHE A 131 -8.98 2.95 -11.47
CA PHE A 131 -9.68 1.68 -11.38
C PHE A 131 -9.17 0.68 -12.41
N GLY A 132 -8.98 -0.57 -11.98
CA GLY A 132 -8.60 -1.68 -12.84
C GLY A 132 -7.38 -2.44 -12.32
N ASP A 133 -6.72 -3.19 -13.22
CA ASP A 133 -5.50 -3.91 -12.87
C ASP A 133 -4.37 -2.91 -12.55
N ALA A 134 -3.83 -3.02 -11.34
CA ALA A 134 -2.77 -2.14 -10.87
C ALA A 134 -1.49 -2.26 -11.71
N ARG A 135 -1.23 -3.42 -12.32
CA ARG A 135 -0.08 -3.63 -13.22
C ARG A 135 -0.19 -2.73 -14.47
N GLU A 136 -1.37 -2.65 -15.06
CA GLU A 136 -1.65 -1.77 -16.21
C GLU A 136 -1.66 -0.31 -15.80
N SER A 137 -2.25 0.00 -14.65
CA SER A 137 -2.27 1.37 -14.13
C SER A 137 -0.85 1.92 -13.94
N LEU A 138 0.06 1.13 -13.35
CA LEU A 138 1.47 1.53 -13.15
C LEU A 138 2.22 1.73 -14.48
N LYS A 139 1.97 0.89 -15.49
CA LYS A 139 2.57 1.05 -16.83
C LYS A 139 2.21 2.40 -17.45
N ASN A 140 1.04 2.94 -17.12
CA ASN A 140 0.53 4.21 -17.65
C ASN A 140 0.97 5.45 -16.83
N LEU A 141 1.57 5.27 -15.65
CA LEU A 141 2.09 6.38 -14.82
C LEU A 141 3.50 6.83 -15.22
N LYS A 142 3.88 6.65 -16.50
CA LYS A 142 5.17 7.11 -17.03
C LYS A 142 5.32 8.63 -16.80
N GLY A 143 6.44 9.03 -16.19
CA GLY A 143 6.70 10.44 -15.86
C GLY A 143 6.37 10.84 -14.42
N TYR A 144 5.53 10.10 -13.72
CA TYR A 144 5.35 10.31 -12.28
C TYR A 144 6.58 9.87 -11.49
N ARG A 145 6.83 10.55 -10.37
CA ARG A 145 7.87 10.19 -9.39
C ARG A 145 7.30 10.42 -7.99
N PHE A 146 7.12 9.33 -7.26
CA PHE A 146 6.49 9.31 -5.95
C PHE A 146 7.50 9.53 -4.82
N ASP A 147 7.09 10.29 -3.80
CA ASP A 147 7.86 10.53 -2.57
C ASP A 147 7.60 9.47 -1.51
N ALA A 148 6.46 8.77 -1.59
CA ALA A 148 6.15 7.58 -0.80
C ALA A 148 5.26 6.63 -1.58
N VAL A 149 5.31 5.34 -1.22
CA VAL A 149 4.43 4.30 -1.74
C VAL A 149 3.83 3.54 -0.56
N PHE A 150 2.52 3.53 -0.45
CA PHE A 150 1.77 2.68 0.48
C PHE A 150 1.36 1.43 -0.30
N HIS A 151 1.95 0.29 0.03
CA HIS A 151 1.70 -0.97 -0.66
C HIS A 151 0.89 -1.90 0.23
N ASP A 152 -0.42 -1.85 0.06
CA ASP A 152 -1.40 -2.47 0.94
C ASP A 152 -2.46 -3.32 0.22
N PRO A 153 -2.11 -4.11 -0.81
CA PRO A 153 -3.06 -5.01 -1.44
C PRO A 153 -3.35 -6.23 -0.54
N PHE A 154 -4.30 -7.08 -0.95
CA PHE A 154 -4.55 -8.36 -0.28
C PHE A 154 -3.28 -9.20 -0.15
N SER A 155 -3.30 -10.15 0.80
CA SER A 155 -2.11 -10.94 1.15
C SER A 155 -1.45 -11.60 -0.08
N PRO A 156 -0.12 -11.82 -0.04
CA PRO A 156 0.62 -12.39 -1.17
C PRO A 156 0.04 -13.71 -1.71
N ALA A 157 -0.54 -14.53 -0.83
CA ALA A 157 -1.17 -15.78 -1.24
C ALA A 157 -2.52 -15.58 -1.96
N LYS A 158 -3.19 -14.45 -1.72
CA LYS A 158 -4.51 -14.14 -2.29
C LYS A 158 -4.44 -13.20 -3.49
N ASN A 159 -3.35 -12.44 -3.63
CA ASN A 159 -3.18 -11.48 -4.70
C ASN A 159 -1.69 -11.43 -5.18
N PRO A 160 -1.08 -12.58 -5.56
CA PRO A 160 0.35 -12.66 -5.87
C PRO A 160 0.77 -11.74 -7.03
N GLU A 161 -0.16 -11.31 -7.88
CA GLU A 161 0.06 -10.42 -9.02
C GLU A 161 0.70 -9.09 -8.59
N LEU A 162 0.36 -8.59 -7.39
CA LEU A 162 0.87 -7.34 -6.86
C LEU A 162 2.11 -7.52 -5.96
N TRP A 163 2.65 -8.74 -5.90
CA TRP A 163 3.79 -9.08 -5.05
C TRP A 163 4.95 -9.71 -5.82
N SER A 164 4.91 -9.71 -7.15
CA SER A 164 5.97 -10.24 -7.99
C SER A 164 7.17 -9.30 -8.06
N VAL A 165 8.34 -9.86 -8.41
CA VAL A 165 9.56 -9.09 -8.64
C VAL A 165 9.34 -8.02 -9.70
N GLU A 166 8.66 -8.37 -10.78
CA GLU A 166 8.41 -7.49 -11.91
C GLU A 166 7.48 -6.35 -11.55
N TYR A 167 6.49 -6.60 -10.69
CA TYR A 167 5.62 -5.56 -10.15
C TYR A 167 6.41 -4.57 -9.27
N PHE A 168 7.26 -5.07 -8.36
CA PHE A 168 8.12 -4.19 -7.56
C PHE A 168 9.14 -3.42 -8.41
N LYS A 169 9.62 -3.98 -9.53
CA LYS A 169 10.45 -3.23 -10.49
C LYS A 169 9.69 -2.06 -11.11
N LEU A 170 8.39 -2.21 -11.43
CA LEU A 170 7.57 -1.08 -11.88
C LEU A 170 7.45 -0.01 -10.80
N ILE A 171 7.13 -0.39 -9.57
CA ILE A 171 7.04 0.55 -8.44
C ILE A 171 8.38 1.26 -8.24
N ALA A 172 9.49 0.52 -8.18
CA ALA A 172 10.82 1.07 -7.98
C ALA A 172 11.16 2.17 -9.02
N ARG A 173 10.84 1.95 -10.29
CA ARG A 173 11.04 2.95 -11.36
C ARG A 173 10.25 4.24 -11.15
N LEU A 174 9.13 4.18 -10.44
CA LEU A 174 8.26 5.32 -10.15
C LEU A 174 8.61 6.00 -8.81
N MET A 175 9.44 5.39 -7.98
CA MET A 175 9.91 5.98 -6.72
C MET A 175 11.02 7.01 -6.96
N LYS A 176 10.98 8.12 -6.21
CA LYS A 176 12.13 9.02 -6.06
C LYS A 176 13.23 8.32 -5.26
N HIS A 177 14.46 8.80 -5.36
CA HIS A 177 15.60 8.20 -4.67
C HIS A 177 15.42 8.18 -3.13
N ASP A 178 14.81 9.22 -2.58
CA ASP A 178 14.52 9.39 -1.15
C ASP A 178 13.12 8.89 -0.74
N ALA A 179 12.41 8.21 -1.64
CA ALA A 179 11.09 7.64 -1.37
C ALA A 179 11.18 6.40 -0.49
N VAL A 180 10.16 6.21 0.33
CA VAL A 180 9.97 5.01 1.14
C VAL A 180 8.71 4.29 0.69
N LEU A 181 8.84 3.01 0.39
CA LEU A 181 7.74 2.08 0.24
C LEU A 181 7.47 1.42 1.60
N THR A 182 6.22 1.38 1.98
CA THR A 182 5.75 0.75 3.22
C THR A 182 4.79 -0.38 2.89
N THR A 183 4.88 -1.50 3.61
CA THR A 183 3.90 -2.59 3.51
C THR A 183 3.79 -3.36 4.82
N TYR A 184 2.63 -3.97 5.04
CA TYR A 184 2.39 -4.80 6.22
C TYR A 184 3.07 -6.17 6.16
N SER A 185 3.48 -6.64 4.96
CA SER A 185 4.08 -7.97 4.81
C SER A 185 5.52 -7.99 5.29
N SER A 186 5.87 -9.01 6.09
CA SER A 186 7.25 -9.32 6.51
C SER A 186 7.76 -10.64 5.93
N ALA A 187 7.03 -11.24 4.98
CA ALA A 187 7.36 -12.52 4.40
C ALA A 187 8.67 -12.47 3.59
N ASP A 188 9.54 -13.45 3.78
CA ASP A 188 10.87 -13.46 3.17
C ASP A 188 10.86 -13.47 1.66
N HIS A 189 9.93 -14.18 1.04
CA HIS A 189 9.77 -14.19 -0.42
C HIS A 189 9.34 -12.81 -0.98
N ILE A 190 8.64 -12.00 -0.18
CA ILE A 190 8.29 -10.63 -0.57
C ILE A 190 9.48 -9.69 -0.37
N ARG A 191 10.21 -9.81 0.75
CA ARG A 191 11.47 -9.08 0.94
C ARG A 191 12.47 -9.40 -0.16
N LYS A 192 12.60 -10.68 -0.54
CA LYS A 192 13.45 -11.12 -1.65
C LYS A 192 13.00 -10.50 -2.98
N ALA A 193 11.69 -10.45 -3.25
CA ALA A 193 11.16 -9.78 -4.44
C ALA A 193 11.56 -8.31 -4.52
N MET A 194 11.47 -7.58 -3.41
CA MET A 194 11.90 -6.16 -3.34
C MET A 194 13.40 -6.01 -3.52
N ILE A 195 14.22 -6.89 -2.92
CA ILE A 195 15.69 -6.90 -3.09
C ILE A 195 16.05 -7.14 -4.57
N GLU A 196 15.41 -8.10 -5.23
CA GLU A 196 15.62 -8.38 -6.65
C GLU A 196 15.07 -7.28 -7.58
N ALA A 197 14.14 -6.49 -7.10
CA ALA A 197 13.71 -5.27 -7.78
C ALA A 197 14.68 -4.09 -7.61
N GLY A 198 15.78 -4.27 -6.88
CA GLY A 198 16.81 -3.25 -6.66
C GLY A 198 16.57 -2.34 -5.46
N LEU A 199 15.69 -2.72 -4.54
CA LEU A 199 15.41 -1.94 -3.33
C LEU A 199 16.22 -2.45 -2.13
N VAL A 200 16.61 -1.53 -1.27
CA VAL A 200 17.09 -1.81 0.10
C VAL A 200 15.87 -2.05 0.98
N VAL A 201 15.85 -3.15 1.71
CA VAL A 201 14.74 -3.51 2.60
C VAL A 201 15.13 -3.39 4.06
N GLY A 202 14.20 -2.93 4.88
CA GLY A 202 14.32 -2.78 6.31
C GLY A 202 13.07 -3.27 7.05
N LYS A 203 13.15 -3.28 8.38
CA LYS A 203 12.01 -3.61 9.23
C LYS A 203 11.03 -2.45 9.27
N GLY A 204 9.76 -2.72 9.01
CA GLY A 204 8.66 -1.83 9.30
C GLY A 204 8.13 -2.02 10.73
N PRO A 205 7.28 -1.13 11.23
CA PRO A 205 6.74 -1.21 12.58
C PRO A 205 5.82 -2.43 12.76
N SER A 206 5.79 -2.92 14.00
CA SER A 206 4.77 -3.87 14.47
C SER A 206 3.58 -3.09 15.00
N VAL A 207 2.36 -3.53 14.72
CA VAL A 207 1.13 -2.90 15.21
C VAL A 207 0.27 -3.96 15.89
N GLY A 208 -0.12 -3.71 17.13
CA GLY A 208 -0.87 -4.66 17.95
C GLY A 208 -0.12 -5.98 18.13
N GLN A 209 -0.79 -7.10 17.91
CA GLN A 209 -0.20 -8.45 17.95
C GLN A 209 0.40 -8.89 16.60
N LYS A 210 0.33 -8.05 15.58
CA LYS A 210 0.85 -8.38 14.24
C LYS A 210 2.36 -8.25 14.18
N ARG A 211 2.96 -9.11 13.33
CA ARG A 211 4.38 -9.05 13.00
C ARG A 211 4.77 -7.71 12.41
N GLU A 212 6.07 -7.40 12.46
CA GLU A 212 6.65 -6.26 11.77
C GLU A 212 6.25 -6.23 10.28
N GLY A 213 6.17 -5.04 9.70
CA GLY A 213 6.04 -4.85 8.26
C GLY A 213 7.39 -4.84 7.56
N THR A 214 7.40 -4.32 6.34
CA THR A 214 8.63 -4.05 5.58
C THR A 214 8.63 -2.61 5.09
N LEU A 215 9.78 -1.97 5.19
CA LEU A 215 10.08 -0.70 4.53
C LEU A 215 11.07 -0.98 3.41
N ALA A 216 10.96 -0.26 2.29
CA ALA A 216 11.92 -0.38 1.20
C ALA A 216 12.22 0.99 0.55
N SER A 217 13.45 1.18 0.05
CA SER A 217 13.87 2.41 -0.62
C SER A 217 15.00 2.13 -1.62
N HIS A 218 15.34 3.12 -2.46
CA HIS A 218 16.49 3.00 -3.36
C HIS A 218 17.86 3.14 -2.67
N GLY A 219 17.89 3.70 -1.45
CA GLY A 219 19.15 4.02 -0.79
C GLY A 219 19.02 3.99 0.73
N ASN A 220 19.61 4.97 1.39
CA ASN A 220 19.74 5.02 2.85
C ASN A 220 18.51 5.60 3.57
N SER A 221 17.38 5.79 2.89
CA SER A 221 16.15 6.31 3.52
C SER A 221 15.51 5.31 4.49
N VAL A 222 15.92 4.05 4.42
CA VAL A 222 15.47 2.96 5.29
C VAL A 222 16.68 2.26 5.88
N PRO A 223 16.73 2.03 7.21
CA PRO A 223 17.75 1.18 7.81
C PRO A 223 17.66 -0.24 7.21
N ALA A 224 18.73 -0.68 6.55
CA ALA A 224 18.77 -2.01 5.95
C ALA A 224 18.63 -3.12 7.01
N LEU A 225 18.09 -4.27 6.60
CA LEU A 225 18.17 -5.48 7.42
C LEU A 225 19.63 -5.85 7.68
N GLU A 226 19.88 -6.47 8.81
CA GLU A 226 21.20 -7.00 9.17
C GLU A 226 21.73 -7.96 8.08
N LYS A 227 23.06 -7.98 7.89
CA LYS A 227 23.71 -8.74 6.82
C LYS A 227 23.35 -10.23 6.86
N ASP A 228 23.40 -10.83 8.05
CA ASP A 228 23.08 -12.25 8.23
C ASP A 228 21.63 -12.55 7.84
N ARG A 229 20.70 -11.64 8.16
CA ARG A 229 19.30 -11.77 7.78
C ARG A 229 19.09 -11.64 6.26
N LEU A 230 19.82 -10.76 5.61
CA LEU A 230 19.79 -10.64 4.15
C LEU A 230 20.34 -11.90 3.46
N GLU A 231 21.40 -12.49 3.99
CA GLU A 231 21.96 -13.73 3.48
C GLU A 231 21.00 -14.91 3.68
N GLU A 232 20.34 -14.99 4.85
CA GLU A 232 19.30 -15.99 5.10
C GLU A 232 18.15 -15.88 4.08
N ILE A 233 17.61 -14.67 3.86
CA ILE A 233 16.54 -14.44 2.89
C ILE A 233 16.99 -14.86 1.47
N ARG A 234 18.22 -14.53 1.07
CA ARG A 234 18.72 -14.84 -0.28
C ARG A 234 18.92 -16.33 -0.51
N ASN A 235 19.40 -17.04 0.50
CA ASN A 235 19.84 -18.43 0.39
C ASN A 235 18.75 -19.46 0.75
N ASN A 236 17.64 -19.04 1.38
CA ASN A 236 16.55 -19.92 1.73
C ASN A 236 15.67 -20.22 0.50
N PRO A 237 15.59 -21.48 0.03
CA PRO A 237 14.73 -21.84 -1.11
C PRO A 237 13.25 -21.45 -0.92
N LYS A 238 12.75 -21.49 0.32
CA LYS A 238 11.38 -21.11 0.65
C LYS A 238 11.12 -19.60 0.44
N SER A 239 12.18 -18.81 0.30
CA SER A 239 12.10 -17.37 0.01
C SER A 239 12.01 -17.08 -1.49
N GLU A 240 11.83 -18.11 -2.35
CA GLU A 240 11.66 -17.86 -3.78
C GLU A 240 10.48 -16.92 -4.03
N PRO A 241 10.69 -15.79 -4.75
CA PRO A 241 9.64 -14.79 -4.94
C PRO A 241 8.64 -15.18 -6.01
N TYR A 242 7.51 -14.53 -6.05
CA TYR A 242 6.59 -14.59 -7.19
C TYR A 242 7.20 -13.96 -8.43
N ARG A 243 6.88 -14.53 -9.60
CA ARG A 243 7.31 -14.07 -10.91
C ARG A 243 6.12 -13.84 -11.83
N ASP A 244 6.12 -12.70 -12.50
CA ASP A 244 5.17 -12.35 -13.54
C ASP A 244 5.91 -11.54 -14.63
N PRO A 245 6.72 -12.18 -15.48
CA PRO A 245 7.67 -11.52 -16.37
C PRO A 245 7.05 -10.46 -17.28
N GLU A 246 5.87 -10.73 -17.81
CA GLU A 246 5.14 -9.81 -18.70
C GLU A 246 4.04 -9.02 -17.99
N LEU A 247 3.87 -9.23 -16.67
CA LEU A 247 2.83 -8.61 -15.84
C LEU A 247 1.41 -8.87 -16.36
N ASN A 248 1.14 -10.12 -16.71
CA ASN A 248 -0.14 -10.56 -17.27
C ASN A 248 -0.56 -11.99 -16.88
N LEU A 249 0.24 -12.67 -16.06
CA LEU A 249 -0.12 -14.01 -15.56
C LEU A 249 -1.31 -13.92 -14.60
N THR A 250 -2.09 -15.00 -14.58
CA THR A 250 -3.16 -15.20 -13.59
C THR A 250 -2.58 -15.54 -12.22
N ARG A 251 -3.40 -15.41 -11.20
CA ARG A 251 -3.07 -15.79 -9.81
C ARG A 251 -2.57 -17.22 -9.73
N GLU A 252 -3.29 -18.13 -10.37
CA GLU A 252 -3.01 -19.58 -10.38
C GLU A 252 -1.68 -19.88 -11.03
N GLU A 253 -1.37 -19.24 -12.17
CA GLU A 253 -0.10 -19.40 -12.88
C GLU A 253 1.07 -18.91 -12.04
N ILE A 254 0.95 -17.72 -11.41
CA ILE A 254 2.00 -17.17 -10.54
C ILE A 254 2.28 -18.08 -9.36
N ILE A 255 1.23 -18.58 -8.70
CA ILE A 255 1.37 -19.50 -7.55
C ILE A 255 2.00 -20.83 -8.01
N LYS A 256 1.53 -21.41 -9.13
CA LYS A 256 2.08 -22.65 -9.68
C LYS A 256 3.55 -22.51 -10.01
N ASN A 257 3.94 -21.47 -10.76
CA ASN A 257 5.33 -21.23 -11.15
C ASN A 257 6.25 -21.11 -9.93
N ARG A 258 5.82 -20.43 -8.88
CA ARG A 258 6.58 -20.34 -7.63
C ARG A 258 6.71 -21.70 -6.95
N THR A 259 5.64 -22.49 -6.89
CA THR A 259 5.64 -23.81 -6.23
C THR A 259 6.57 -24.80 -6.95
N GLU A 260 6.66 -24.72 -8.27
CA GLU A 260 7.56 -25.56 -9.08
C GLU A 260 9.03 -25.13 -8.97
N SER A 261 9.31 -23.93 -8.45
CA SER A 261 10.66 -23.37 -8.28
C SER A 261 11.25 -23.63 -6.90
N ILE A 262 10.47 -24.10 -5.92
CA ILE A 262 10.89 -24.44 -4.54
C ILE A 262 11.18 -25.92 -4.42
#